data_a10f1b1ae6ce7145482e2b0a5ae33f4d
#
_entry.id   a10f1b1ae6ce7145482e2b0a5ae33f4d
#
_cell.length_a   1.000
_cell.length_b   1.000
_cell.length_c   1.000
_cell.angle_alpha   90.00
_cell.angle_beta   90.00
_cell.angle_gamma   90.00
#
_symmetry.space_group_name_H-M   'P 1'
#
loop_
_entity.id
_entity.type
_entity.pdbx_description
1 polymer ?
#
loop_
_entity_poly.entity_id
_entity_poly.type
_entity_poly.pdbx_seq_one_letter_code
_entity_poly.pdbx_strand_id
1 'polypeptide(L)'
;MPRRRPNSAATFTPLAALLALALSTARADEPPPTPPAESQPAETPPAEAKPADTPAPRPPEPATNAAPDAKPAPGSFETVLYLKDGTQAIGRLTDISGDSYTLVISGIPTRFDKSFVLRVAALPPIEERYKQMRATIPDEDLDQRLTLAQWLRDKRAYTLALAEVESILKADGAHPGARELKKLLDLQIEMDRDAAKRRAEKPPTAPQSPDGPSEIEKEAERSRNFPKLSPDQINILRVYELDLANPPRLLVPKELIDEIIKRYAADDLIPSTPEGREALYKSRPTQIIELLYRLKARDLYSMVQVQEDPEVFLNFKRDIHQGWLINSCATSRCHGGEHAGRLMLDRYRPAEPSTFYTNFLILERFRLADGSPLINYTEPEKSPLVQFAMPRNLAVRKHPQVRDANGLDQWRPAIRSKDDRRYINTLNWIRSMYKPRPDYAVNYDPPQPKGLVPADAPRPER
;
A
#
# COMPACT_ATOMS: atom_id res chain seq x y z
N MET A 1 39.91 -47.82 41.21
CA MET A 1 39.72 -47.57 42.63
C MET A 1 38.98 -46.28 42.85
N PRO A 2 37.96 -46.26 43.67
CA PRO A 2 36.93 -45.23 43.69
C PRO A 2 37.03 -44.29 44.91
N ARG A 3 36.45 -43.09 44.83
CA ARG A 3 35.95 -42.32 45.99
C ARG A 3 34.87 -41.34 45.51
N ARG A 4 33.61 -41.67 45.71
CA ARG A 4 32.65 -41.36 46.79
C ARG A 4 32.19 -39.90 46.78
N ARG A 5 30.84 -39.77 46.57
CA ARG A 5 29.95 -38.65 46.86
C ARG A 5 29.94 -38.31 48.38
N PRO A 6 29.37 -37.13 48.75
CA PRO A 6 28.07 -37.26 49.38
C PRO A 6 26.99 -36.31 48.91
N ASN A 7 25.78 -36.77 49.08
CA ASN A 7 24.49 -36.12 49.05
C ASN A 7 24.37 -35.02 50.13
N SER A 8 23.59 -34.00 49.85
CA SER A 8 22.83 -33.28 50.87
C SER A 8 21.46 -32.94 50.33
N ALA A 9 20.48 -33.60 50.93
CA ALA A 9 19.07 -33.27 50.87
C ALA A 9 18.76 -32.19 51.92
N ALA A 10 17.93 -31.23 51.58
CA ALA A 10 17.22 -30.37 52.53
C ALA A 10 15.86 -30.04 51.94
N THR A 11 14.90 -30.79 52.32
CA THR A 11 13.72 -30.56 53.15
C THR A 11 12.85 -29.37 52.82
N PHE A 12 11.67 -29.72 52.36
CA PHE A 12 10.43 -28.92 52.27
C PHE A 12 9.95 -28.52 53.68
N THR A 13 9.42 -27.30 53.80
CA THR A 13 8.42 -26.99 54.82
C THR A 13 7.40 -25.98 54.22
N PRO A 14 6.10 -26.25 54.33
CA PRO A 14 5.05 -25.34 53.96
C PRO A 14 4.68 -24.46 55.16
N LEU A 15 4.40 -23.17 54.92
CA LEU A 15 3.78 -22.32 55.92
C LEU A 15 2.43 -21.81 55.43
N ALA A 16 1.46 -22.19 56.25
CA ALA A 16 0.04 -21.90 56.08
C ALA A 16 -0.35 -20.46 56.43
N ALA A 17 -1.37 -20.00 55.78
CA ALA A 17 -2.45 -19.10 56.17
C ALA A 17 -2.31 -18.23 57.44
N LEU A 18 -2.50 -16.94 57.28
CA LEU A 18 -3.12 -16.10 58.33
C LEU A 18 -4.05 -15.06 57.68
N LEU A 19 -5.30 -15.27 58.06
CA LEU A 19 -6.47 -14.42 57.88
C LEU A 19 -6.30 -13.15 58.72
N ALA A 20 -6.48 -11.96 58.16
CA ALA A 20 -6.68 -10.76 58.95
C ALA A 20 -7.92 -10.04 58.44
N LEU A 21 -8.97 -10.13 59.21
CA LEU A 21 -10.13 -9.24 59.20
C LEU A 21 -9.71 -7.85 59.67
N ALA A 22 -10.06 -6.81 58.94
CA ALA A 22 -10.13 -5.45 59.48
C ALA A 22 -11.30 -4.68 58.84
N LEU A 23 -12.30 -4.60 59.61
CA LEU A 23 -13.23 -3.49 59.89
C LEU A 23 -13.57 -2.48 58.78
N SER A 24 -14.83 -2.57 58.49
CA SER A 24 -15.79 -1.59 58.01
C SER A 24 -15.61 -0.24 58.66
N THR A 25 -15.50 0.83 57.86
CA THR A 25 -15.96 2.16 58.23
C THR A 25 -17.01 2.58 57.21
N ALA A 26 -18.19 2.72 57.75
CA ALA A 26 -19.37 3.30 57.09
C ALA A 26 -19.04 4.69 56.55
N ARG A 27 -19.35 4.90 55.29
CA ARG A 27 -19.46 6.25 54.67
C ARG A 27 -20.91 6.48 54.30
N ALA A 28 -21.40 7.57 54.78
CA ALA A 28 -22.77 8.02 54.73
C ALA A 28 -23.37 8.13 53.31
N ASP A 29 -24.65 7.92 53.28
CA ASP A 29 -25.68 8.15 52.32
C ASP A 29 -25.33 9.20 51.24
N GLU A 30 -25.24 8.77 50.01
CA GLU A 30 -25.43 9.58 48.83
C GLU A 30 -26.80 9.21 48.23
N PRO A 31 -27.71 10.20 48.07
CA PRO A 31 -29.04 9.92 47.54
C PRO A 31 -28.98 9.50 46.06
N PRO A 32 -29.92 8.67 45.59
CA PRO A 32 -29.95 8.20 44.19
C PRO A 32 -30.17 9.36 43.23
N PRO A 33 -29.61 9.29 42.00
CA PRO A 33 -29.80 10.35 41.03
C PRO A 33 -31.26 10.43 40.58
N THR A 34 -31.76 11.67 40.62
CA THR A 34 -33.08 12.07 40.13
C THR A 34 -33.24 11.76 38.66
N PRO A 35 -34.35 11.20 38.19
CA PRO A 35 -34.60 11.02 36.76
C PRO A 35 -34.67 12.37 36.05
N PRO A 36 -34.20 12.49 34.80
CA PRO A 36 -34.25 13.74 34.07
C PRO A 36 -35.69 14.20 33.88
N ALA A 37 -35.95 15.48 34.22
CA ALA A 37 -37.23 16.13 34.02
C ALA A 37 -37.61 16.12 32.52
N GLU A 38 -38.86 15.75 32.26
CA GLU A 38 -39.51 15.95 30.97
C GLU A 38 -39.42 17.41 30.57
N SER A 39 -38.68 17.68 29.50
CA SER A 39 -38.60 18.99 28.88
C SER A 39 -39.92 19.28 28.18
N GLN A 40 -40.66 20.25 28.68
CA GLN A 40 -41.79 20.88 27.96
C GLN A 40 -41.31 21.44 26.62
N PRO A 41 -42.12 21.39 25.55
CA PRO A 41 -41.74 21.97 24.27
C PRO A 41 -41.59 23.48 24.40
N ALA A 42 -40.38 23.97 24.11
CA ALA A 42 -40.12 25.41 24.02
C ALA A 42 -40.87 25.95 22.81
N GLU A 43 -41.63 27.03 23.06
CA GLU A 43 -42.24 27.85 22.02
C GLU A 43 -41.18 28.34 21.02
N THR A 44 -41.47 28.11 19.76
CA THR A 44 -40.65 28.52 18.61
C THR A 44 -40.69 30.05 18.51
N PRO A 45 -39.56 30.78 18.54
CA PRO A 45 -39.53 32.17 18.17
C PRO A 45 -39.84 32.31 16.66
N PRO A 46 -40.42 33.44 16.23
CA PRO A 46 -40.77 33.66 14.83
C PRO A 46 -39.53 33.63 13.94
N ALA A 47 -39.63 32.94 12.81
CA ALA A 47 -38.60 32.77 11.82
C ALA A 47 -38.02 34.11 11.36
N GLU A 48 -36.76 34.38 11.69
CA GLU A 48 -35.97 35.38 10.96
C GLU A 48 -35.81 34.90 9.52
N ALA A 49 -36.15 35.83 8.61
CA ALA A 49 -36.06 35.62 7.19
C ALA A 49 -34.62 35.25 6.80
N LYS A 50 -34.43 34.02 6.28
CA LYS A 50 -33.21 33.56 5.63
C LYS A 50 -32.83 34.56 4.53
N PRO A 51 -31.57 35.03 4.48
CA PRO A 51 -31.07 35.72 3.29
C PRO A 51 -31.21 34.75 2.09
N ALA A 52 -31.72 35.29 1.00
CA ALA A 52 -31.85 34.55 -0.26
C ALA A 52 -30.52 33.93 -0.60
N ASP A 53 -30.51 32.61 -0.79
CA ASP A 53 -29.39 31.88 -1.42
C ASP A 53 -29.14 32.51 -2.78
N THR A 54 -28.11 33.34 -2.88
CA THR A 54 -27.54 33.72 -4.15
C THR A 54 -26.89 32.45 -4.70
N PRO A 55 -27.36 31.90 -5.82
CA PRO A 55 -26.70 30.72 -6.40
C PRO A 55 -25.25 31.06 -6.69
N ALA A 56 -24.34 30.20 -6.22
CA ALA A 56 -22.93 30.26 -6.56
C ALA A 56 -22.79 30.45 -8.08
N PRO A 57 -21.90 31.32 -8.55
CA PRO A 57 -21.73 31.56 -9.98
C PRO A 57 -21.43 30.22 -10.66
N ARG A 58 -22.30 29.82 -11.57
CA ARG A 58 -22.11 28.67 -12.43
C ARG A 58 -20.79 28.91 -13.18
N PRO A 59 -19.87 27.92 -13.25
CA PRO A 59 -18.67 28.07 -14.06
C PRO A 59 -19.08 28.50 -15.46
N PRO A 60 -18.37 29.44 -16.09
CA PRO A 60 -18.70 29.89 -17.43
C PRO A 60 -18.74 28.67 -18.36
N GLU A 61 -19.84 28.53 -19.09
CA GLU A 61 -19.92 27.56 -20.16
C GLU A 61 -18.76 27.83 -21.12
N PRO A 62 -17.96 26.82 -21.51
CA PRO A 62 -16.87 27.04 -22.42
C PRO A 62 -17.45 27.57 -23.76
N ALA A 63 -16.93 28.73 -24.14
CA ALA A 63 -17.31 29.39 -25.40
C ALA A 63 -17.28 28.36 -26.54
N THR A 64 -18.41 28.17 -27.17
CA THR A 64 -18.67 27.30 -28.32
C THR A 64 -18.05 27.93 -29.57
N ASN A 65 -16.73 28.03 -29.67
CA ASN A 65 -16.02 28.38 -30.90
C ASN A 65 -14.64 27.70 -30.94
N ALA A 66 -14.63 26.37 -30.89
CA ALA A 66 -13.52 25.57 -31.39
C ALA A 66 -14.10 24.64 -32.43
N ALA A 67 -13.53 24.65 -33.62
CA ALA A 67 -13.95 23.84 -34.75
C ALA A 67 -14.13 22.39 -34.35
N PRO A 68 -15.20 21.68 -34.75
CA PRO A 68 -15.34 20.25 -34.54
C PRO A 68 -14.27 19.57 -35.41
N ASP A 69 -13.66 18.51 -34.86
CA ASP A 69 -12.86 17.49 -35.56
C ASP A 69 -11.35 17.64 -35.69
N ALA A 70 -10.68 18.28 -34.76
CA ALA A 70 -9.25 17.97 -34.59
C ALA A 70 -9.08 16.74 -33.70
N LYS A 71 -8.76 15.59 -34.29
CA LYS A 71 -8.41 14.35 -33.58
C LYS A 71 -7.18 14.64 -32.71
N PRO A 72 -7.27 14.61 -31.37
CA PRO A 72 -6.14 14.99 -30.52
C PRO A 72 -4.98 14.02 -30.73
N ALA A 73 -3.80 14.56 -31.03
CA ALA A 73 -2.57 13.77 -31.11
C ALA A 73 -2.09 13.44 -29.70
N PRO A 74 -1.59 12.23 -29.43
CA PRO A 74 -1.02 11.90 -28.13
C PRO A 74 0.21 12.77 -27.84
N GLY A 75 0.29 13.36 -26.64
CA GLY A 75 1.57 13.77 -26.07
C GLY A 75 1.76 15.19 -25.56
N SER A 76 0.99 16.22 -25.95
CA SER A 76 1.36 17.59 -25.59
C SER A 76 0.31 18.44 -24.87
N PHE A 77 -0.96 18.09 -24.91
CA PHE A 77 -2.03 18.92 -24.36
C PHE A 77 -2.84 18.22 -23.29
N GLU A 78 -3.30 18.98 -22.27
CA GLU A 78 -4.35 18.50 -21.38
C GLU A 78 -5.62 18.24 -22.19
N THR A 79 -6.26 17.10 -21.94
CA THR A 79 -7.46 16.65 -22.66
C THR A 79 -8.58 16.43 -21.65
N VAL A 80 -9.79 16.81 -22.01
CA VAL A 80 -11.01 16.50 -21.26
C VAL A 80 -11.73 15.36 -21.96
N LEU A 81 -12.01 14.29 -21.22
CA LEU A 81 -12.97 13.28 -21.62
C LEU A 81 -14.31 13.60 -20.97
N TYR A 82 -15.34 13.77 -21.76
CA TYR A 82 -16.72 13.84 -21.29
C TYR A 82 -17.29 12.45 -21.29
N LEU A 83 -17.70 11.98 -20.13
CA LEU A 83 -18.22 10.61 -19.96
C LEU A 83 -19.75 10.60 -20.11
N LYS A 84 -20.31 9.45 -20.49
CA LYS A 84 -21.76 9.28 -20.68
C LYS A 84 -22.59 9.45 -19.41
N ASP A 85 -21.96 9.28 -18.24
CA ASP A 85 -22.56 9.51 -16.93
C ASP A 85 -22.62 10.99 -16.53
N GLY A 86 -22.18 11.91 -17.42
CA GLY A 86 -22.12 13.33 -17.17
C GLY A 86 -20.87 13.81 -16.44
N THR A 87 -19.96 12.92 -16.04
CA THR A 87 -18.70 13.28 -15.40
C THR A 87 -17.63 13.67 -16.43
N GLN A 88 -16.58 14.35 -15.95
CA GLN A 88 -15.46 14.80 -16.79
C GLN A 88 -14.15 14.29 -16.19
N ALA A 89 -13.28 13.74 -17.02
CA ALA A 89 -11.92 13.39 -16.66
C ALA A 89 -10.94 14.31 -17.40
N ILE A 90 -10.11 15.03 -16.64
CA ILE A 90 -9.11 15.96 -17.17
C ILE A 90 -7.73 15.42 -16.90
N GLY A 91 -6.92 15.29 -17.94
CA GLY A 91 -5.56 14.78 -17.82
C GLY A 91 -4.78 14.91 -19.13
N ARG A 92 -3.53 14.51 -19.11
CA ARG A 92 -2.71 14.45 -20.32
C ARG A 92 -2.97 13.14 -21.05
N LEU A 93 -3.46 13.21 -22.26
CA LEU A 93 -3.68 12.05 -23.11
C LEU A 93 -2.32 11.47 -23.55
N THR A 94 -2.02 10.23 -23.15
CA THR A 94 -0.75 9.57 -23.44
C THR A 94 -0.88 8.44 -24.43
N ASP A 95 -2.04 7.82 -24.53
CA ASP A 95 -2.26 6.70 -25.45
C ASP A 95 -3.71 6.66 -25.94
N ILE A 96 -3.86 6.28 -27.21
CA ILE A 96 -5.15 6.01 -27.86
C ILE A 96 -5.01 4.62 -28.49
N SER A 97 -5.24 3.59 -27.70
CA SER A 97 -5.16 2.21 -28.18
C SER A 97 -6.53 1.61 -28.39
N GLY A 98 -6.73 0.83 -29.46
CA GLY A 98 -7.92 0.05 -29.76
C GLY A 98 -9.22 0.69 -29.26
N ASP A 99 -9.74 0.17 -28.16
CA ASP A 99 -11.03 0.57 -27.57
C ASP A 99 -10.90 1.47 -26.34
N SER A 100 -9.73 2.07 -26.06
CA SER A 100 -9.53 2.89 -24.86
C SER A 100 -8.70 4.16 -25.07
N TYR A 101 -8.91 5.13 -24.18
CA TYR A 101 -8.06 6.30 -23.97
C TYR A 101 -7.30 6.16 -22.66
N THR A 102 -6.01 6.49 -22.63
CA THR A 102 -5.23 6.55 -21.39
C THR A 102 -4.87 7.99 -21.09
N LEU A 103 -5.41 8.53 -19.99
CA LEU A 103 -5.09 9.86 -19.48
C LEU A 103 -4.20 9.75 -18.24
N VAL A 104 -3.19 10.59 -18.14
CA VAL A 104 -2.44 10.81 -16.91
C VAL A 104 -3.11 11.90 -16.12
N ILE A 105 -3.80 11.52 -15.03
CA ILE A 105 -4.52 12.41 -14.11
C ILE A 105 -3.69 12.50 -12.84
N SER A 106 -3.23 13.68 -12.47
CA SER A 106 -2.36 13.88 -11.28
C SER A 106 -1.14 12.94 -11.21
N GLY A 107 -0.59 12.60 -12.38
CA GLY A 107 0.56 11.69 -12.48
C GLY A 107 0.21 10.20 -12.56
N ILE A 108 -1.07 9.84 -12.45
CA ILE A 108 -1.55 8.46 -12.48
C ILE A 108 -2.14 8.14 -13.85
N PRO A 109 -1.62 7.16 -14.59
CA PRO A 109 -2.22 6.70 -15.84
C PRO A 109 -3.57 6.03 -15.56
N THR A 110 -4.63 6.61 -16.07
CA THR A 110 -6.01 6.12 -15.93
C THR A 110 -6.56 5.77 -17.29
N ARG A 111 -7.08 4.57 -17.43
CA ARG A 111 -7.64 4.06 -18.69
C ARG A 111 -9.16 4.23 -18.71
N PHE A 112 -9.69 4.76 -19.81
CA PHE A 112 -11.11 4.94 -20.08
C PHE A 112 -11.48 4.17 -21.33
N ASP A 113 -12.49 3.34 -21.26
CA ASP A 113 -13.05 2.65 -22.42
C ASP A 113 -13.78 3.66 -23.30
N LYS A 114 -13.58 3.61 -24.63
CA LYS A 114 -14.22 4.49 -25.60
C LYS A 114 -15.73 4.40 -25.56
N SER A 115 -16.28 3.24 -25.19
CA SER A 115 -17.72 3.03 -25.07
C SER A 115 -18.38 3.92 -24.01
N PHE A 116 -17.63 4.36 -23.00
CA PHE A 116 -18.08 5.27 -21.94
C PHE A 116 -17.78 6.74 -22.21
N VAL A 117 -17.00 7.06 -23.24
CA VAL A 117 -16.64 8.43 -23.59
C VAL A 117 -17.62 8.99 -24.60
N LEU A 118 -18.25 10.11 -24.25
CA LEU A 118 -19.18 10.84 -25.14
C LEU A 118 -18.41 11.74 -26.11
N ARG A 119 -17.39 12.46 -25.60
CA ARG A 119 -16.62 13.45 -26.36
C ARG A 119 -15.21 13.58 -25.79
N VAL A 120 -14.24 13.84 -26.67
CA VAL A 120 -12.86 14.17 -26.33
C VAL A 120 -12.57 15.59 -26.78
N ALA A 121 -12.05 16.46 -25.92
CA ALA A 121 -11.67 17.82 -26.25
C ALA A 121 -10.26 18.14 -25.73
N ALA A 122 -9.41 18.67 -26.58
CA ALA A 122 -8.12 19.22 -26.16
C ALA A 122 -8.32 20.57 -25.46
N LEU A 123 -7.67 20.79 -24.32
CA LEU A 123 -7.66 22.09 -23.67
C LEU A 123 -6.62 23.01 -24.31
N PRO A 124 -6.88 24.32 -24.41
CA PRO A 124 -5.88 25.27 -24.82
C PRO A 124 -4.62 25.22 -23.93
N PRO A 125 -3.47 25.64 -24.45
CA PRO A 125 -2.24 25.79 -23.68
C PRO A 125 -2.46 26.61 -22.41
N ILE A 126 -1.66 26.32 -21.36
CA ILE A 126 -1.87 26.94 -20.06
C ILE A 126 -1.71 28.46 -20.09
N GLU A 127 -0.85 28.95 -20.96
CA GLU A 127 -0.62 30.37 -21.18
C GLU A 127 -1.87 31.08 -21.74
N GLU A 128 -2.59 30.40 -22.62
CA GLU A 128 -3.81 30.94 -23.22
C GLU A 128 -4.96 30.93 -22.24
N ARG A 129 -5.10 29.85 -21.50
CA ARG A 129 -6.08 29.73 -20.39
C ARG A 129 -5.82 30.76 -19.31
N TYR A 130 -4.55 30.98 -18.94
CA TYR A 130 -4.16 32.03 -18.02
C TYR A 130 -4.61 33.42 -18.51
N LYS A 131 -4.31 33.77 -19.76
CA LYS A 131 -4.74 35.06 -20.36
C LYS A 131 -6.24 35.23 -20.30
N GLN A 132 -7.01 34.20 -20.66
CA GLN A 132 -8.48 34.24 -20.61
C GLN A 132 -8.98 34.44 -19.18
N MET A 133 -8.48 33.66 -18.21
CA MET A 133 -8.87 33.79 -16.80
C MET A 133 -8.43 35.15 -16.22
N ARG A 134 -7.22 35.58 -16.51
CA ARG A 134 -6.70 36.88 -16.03
C ARG A 134 -7.52 38.07 -16.54
N ALA A 135 -8.00 38.02 -17.77
CA ALA A 135 -8.83 39.07 -18.37
C ALA A 135 -10.21 39.23 -17.69
N THR A 136 -10.68 38.23 -16.96
CA THR A 136 -11.94 38.27 -16.23
C THR A 136 -11.78 38.74 -14.75
N ILE A 137 -10.54 38.90 -14.29
CA ILE A 137 -10.25 39.28 -12.89
C ILE A 137 -9.87 40.76 -12.84
N PRO A 138 -10.57 41.61 -12.08
CA PRO A 138 -10.20 43.01 -11.90
C PRO A 138 -8.80 43.15 -11.30
N ASP A 139 -8.07 44.20 -11.70
CA ASP A 139 -6.70 44.42 -11.22
C ASP A 139 -6.63 44.69 -9.72
N GLU A 140 -7.68 45.21 -9.14
CA GLU A 140 -7.82 45.53 -7.73
C GLU A 140 -8.15 44.30 -6.86
N ASP A 141 -8.67 43.22 -7.44
CA ASP A 141 -9.03 42.01 -6.73
C ASP A 141 -7.80 41.12 -6.55
N LEU A 142 -6.96 41.48 -5.57
CA LEU A 142 -5.71 40.80 -5.28
C LEU A 142 -5.90 39.37 -4.78
N ASP A 143 -7.02 39.07 -4.14
CA ASP A 143 -7.32 37.73 -3.63
C ASP A 143 -7.69 36.76 -4.76
N GLN A 144 -8.50 37.18 -5.73
CA GLN A 144 -8.77 36.36 -6.91
C GLN A 144 -7.51 36.17 -7.76
N ARG A 145 -6.66 37.20 -7.89
CA ARG A 145 -5.38 37.11 -8.56
C ARG A 145 -4.43 36.13 -7.85
N LEU A 146 -4.43 36.11 -6.50
CA LEU A 146 -3.68 35.14 -5.73
C LEU A 146 -4.19 33.70 -5.99
N THR A 147 -5.50 33.52 -6.07
CA THR A 147 -6.12 32.23 -6.42
C THR A 147 -5.69 31.76 -7.82
N LEU A 148 -5.62 32.68 -8.78
CA LEU A 148 -5.10 32.39 -10.12
C LEU A 148 -3.63 31.98 -10.10
N ALA A 149 -2.80 32.65 -9.30
CA ALA A 149 -1.39 32.30 -9.14
C ALA A 149 -1.22 30.91 -8.47
N GLN A 150 -2.07 30.55 -7.50
CA GLN A 150 -2.10 29.22 -6.91
C GLN A 150 -2.48 28.14 -7.93
N TRP A 151 -3.49 28.41 -8.77
CA TRP A 151 -3.85 27.51 -9.86
C TRP A 151 -2.70 27.30 -10.86
N LEU A 152 -1.95 28.36 -11.21
CA LEU A 152 -0.75 28.24 -12.06
C LEU A 152 0.33 27.38 -11.40
N ARG A 153 0.57 27.53 -10.09
CA ARG A 153 1.49 26.68 -9.33
C ARG A 153 1.09 25.20 -9.40
N ASP A 154 -0.19 24.91 -9.21
CA ASP A 154 -0.71 23.54 -9.23
C ASP A 154 -0.60 22.91 -10.62
N LYS A 155 -0.64 23.75 -11.67
CA LYS A 155 -0.37 23.36 -13.05
C LYS A 155 1.14 23.32 -13.39
N ARG A 156 2.02 23.56 -12.42
CA ARG A 156 3.48 23.64 -12.57
C ARG A 156 3.97 24.74 -13.52
N ALA A 157 3.14 25.74 -13.78
CA ALA A 157 3.50 26.93 -14.55
C ALA A 157 4.16 27.98 -13.64
N TYR A 158 5.25 27.60 -12.99
CA TYR A 158 5.86 28.38 -11.89
C TYR A 158 6.31 29.77 -12.30
N THR A 159 6.80 29.95 -13.54
CA THR A 159 7.21 31.27 -14.05
C THR A 159 6.04 32.22 -14.21
N LEU A 160 4.90 31.73 -14.70
CA LEU A 160 3.67 32.52 -14.80
C LEU A 160 3.08 32.84 -13.43
N ALA A 161 3.09 31.84 -12.53
CA ALA A 161 2.65 32.02 -11.15
C ALA A 161 3.50 33.08 -10.43
N LEU A 162 4.81 33.04 -10.60
CA LEU A 162 5.72 34.03 -9.99
C LEU A 162 5.47 35.44 -10.53
N ALA A 163 5.30 35.60 -11.86
CA ALA A 163 5.00 36.89 -12.49
C ALA A 163 3.68 37.49 -11.96
N GLU A 164 2.63 36.66 -11.79
CA GLU A 164 1.37 37.12 -11.21
C GLU A 164 1.50 37.52 -9.73
N VAL A 165 2.22 36.73 -8.92
CA VAL A 165 2.51 37.05 -7.51
C VAL A 165 3.33 38.33 -7.37
N GLU A 166 4.33 38.53 -8.21
CA GLU A 166 5.12 39.77 -8.22
C GLU A 166 4.30 41.00 -8.60
N SER A 167 3.34 40.84 -9.51
CA SER A 167 2.38 41.88 -9.86
C SER A 167 1.45 42.21 -8.69
N ILE A 168 0.99 41.25 -7.92
CA ILE A 168 0.22 41.45 -6.69
C ILE A 168 1.05 42.20 -5.66
N LEU A 169 2.29 41.79 -5.41
CA LEU A 169 3.19 42.43 -4.44
C LEU A 169 3.61 43.85 -4.87
N LYS A 170 3.55 44.17 -6.16
CA LYS A 170 3.75 45.54 -6.64
C LYS A 170 2.56 46.42 -6.30
N ALA A 171 1.34 45.91 -6.30
CA ALA A 171 0.13 46.63 -5.92
C ALA A 171 -0.01 46.75 -4.40
N ASP A 172 0.19 45.65 -3.68
CA ASP A 172 0.22 45.58 -2.20
C ASP A 172 1.47 44.78 -1.74
N GLY A 173 2.52 45.54 -1.41
CA GLY A 173 3.78 44.94 -0.93
C GLY A 173 3.66 44.21 0.42
N ALA A 174 2.56 44.39 1.15
CA ALA A 174 2.33 43.73 2.45
C ALA A 174 1.44 42.48 2.34
N HIS A 175 0.87 42.17 1.20
CA HIS A 175 -0.08 41.07 0.99
C HIS A 175 0.47 39.72 1.50
N PRO A 176 -0.10 39.14 2.59
CA PRO A 176 0.53 38.02 3.29
C PRO A 176 0.57 36.76 2.43
N GLY A 177 -0.54 36.40 1.76
CA GLY A 177 -0.63 35.20 0.93
C GLY A 177 0.30 35.25 -0.30
N ALA A 178 0.48 36.45 -0.89
CA ALA A 178 1.40 36.62 -2.02
C ALA A 178 2.88 36.47 -1.60
N ARG A 179 3.24 36.99 -0.40
CA ARG A 179 4.61 36.81 0.14
C ARG A 179 4.94 35.35 0.40
N GLU A 180 3.99 34.63 0.97
CA GLU A 180 4.17 33.20 1.26
C GLU A 180 4.29 32.40 -0.05
N LEU A 181 3.37 32.62 -0.98
CA LEU A 181 3.39 31.94 -2.26
C LEU A 181 4.67 32.25 -3.06
N LYS A 182 5.19 33.50 -3.00
CA LYS A 182 6.47 33.85 -3.63
C LYS A 182 7.61 33.01 -3.10
N LYS A 183 7.74 32.89 -1.79
CA LYS A 183 8.80 32.05 -1.16
C LYS A 183 8.76 30.61 -1.62
N LEU A 184 7.56 30.03 -1.73
CA LEU A 184 7.38 28.66 -2.20
C LEU A 184 7.74 28.51 -3.69
N LEU A 185 7.36 29.48 -4.53
CA LEU A 185 7.67 29.47 -5.95
C LEU A 185 9.17 29.65 -6.21
N ASP A 186 9.83 30.59 -5.51
CA ASP A 186 11.27 30.82 -5.61
C ASP A 186 12.04 29.53 -5.27
N LEU A 187 11.67 28.87 -4.15
CA LEU A 187 12.27 27.59 -3.75
C LEU A 187 12.05 26.50 -4.79
N GLN A 188 10.84 26.39 -5.35
CA GLN A 188 10.54 25.38 -6.36
C GLN A 188 11.30 25.59 -7.66
N ILE A 189 11.39 26.85 -8.11
CA ILE A 189 12.15 27.23 -9.32
C ILE A 189 13.64 26.95 -9.11
N GLU A 190 14.18 27.24 -7.93
CA GLU A 190 15.58 26.94 -7.60
C GLU A 190 15.83 25.41 -7.60
N MET A 191 14.95 24.63 -6.99
CA MET A 191 15.03 23.17 -7.01
C MET A 191 14.99 22.59 -8.43
N ASP A 192 14.12 23.11 -9.27
CA ASP A 192 14.00 22.67 -10.67
C ASP A 192 15.24 23.07 -11.48
N ARG A 193 15.79 24.26 -11.23
CA ARG A 193 17.04 24.74 -11.84
C ARG A 193 18.24 23.88 -11.41
N ASP A 194 18.33 23.55 -10.14
CA ASP A 194 19.40 22.68 -9.62
C ASP A 194 19.25 21.25 -10.16
N ALA A 195 18.04 20.76 -10.33
CA ALA A 195 17.79 19.47 -10.96
C ALA A 195 18.18 19.47 -12.44
N ALA A 196 17.90 20.55 -13.14
CA ALA A 196 18.29 20.74 -14.56
C ALA A 196 19.84 20.86 -14.68
N LYS A 197 20.50 21.61 -13.77
CA LYS A 197 21.94 21.72 -13.72
C LYS A 197 22.62 20.38 -13.46
N ARG A 198 22.13 19.61 -12.49
CA ARG A 198 22.61 18.23 -12.22
C ARG A 198 22.39 17.28 -13.38
N ARG A 199 21.36 17.49 -14.20
CA ARG A 199 21.14 16.72 -15.45
C ARG A 199 22.12 17.14 -16.54
N ALA A 200 22.45 18.43 -16.63
CA ALA A 200 23.41 18.95 -17.60
C ALA A 200 24.89 18.63 -17.24
N GLU A 201 25.22 18.60 -15.94
CA GLU A 201 26.54 18.25 -15.42
C GLU A 201 26.82 16.74 -15.40
N LYS A 202 25.79 15.90 -15.57
CA LYS A 202 25.99 14.47 -15.76
C LYS A 202 26.61 14.29 -17.15
N PRO A 203 27.83 13.72 -17.26
CA PRO A 203 28.44 13.50 -18.56
C PRO A 203 27.45 12.77 -19.45
N PRO A 204 27.34 13.13 -20.74
CA PRO A 204 26.42 12.46 -21.64
C PRO A 204 26.76 10.97 -21.55
N THR A 205 25.85 10.21 -20.97
CA THR A 205 25.87 8.76 -21.13
C THR A 205 25.98 8.56 -22.62
N ALA A 206 27.02 7.85 -23.09
CA ALA A 206 27.28 7.60 -24.48
C ALA A 206 25.93 7.36 -25.21
N PRO A 207 25.73 7.92 -26.42
CA PRO A 207 24.46 7.76 -27.11
C PRO A 207 24.14 6.28 -27.17
N GLN A 208 23.12 5.89 -26.39
CA GLN A 208 22.56 4.56 -26.51
C GLN A 208 22.03 4.49 -27.93
N SER A 209 22.52 3.50 -28.66
CA SER A 209 22.09 3.23 -30.04
C SER A 209 20.56 3.32 -30.12
N PRO A 210 19.99 3.95 -31.16
CA PRO A 210 18.55 4.19 -31.23
C PRO A 210 17.68 2.93 -31.30
N ASP A 211 18.26 1.75 -31.30
CA ASP A 211 17.58 0.48 -31.58
C ASP A 211 17.43 -0.49 -30.39
N GLY A 212 17.66 -0.06 -29.15
CA GLY A 212 17.48 -0.92 -27.97
C GLY A 212 16.46 -0.36 -26.98
N PRO A 213 15.64 -1.25 -26.33
CA PRO A 213 14.68 -0.80 -25.31
C PRO A 213 15.40 -0.10 -24.18
N SER A 214 14.82 1.01 -23.70
CA SER A 214 15.37 1.78 -22.58
C SER A 214 15.43 0.93 -21.31
N GLU A 215 16.28 1.28 -20.32
CA GLU A 215 16.34 0.56 -19.04
C GLU A 215 14.97 0.54 -18.34
N ILE A 216 14.15 1.58 -18.52
CA ILE A 216 12.78 1.64 -18.01
C ILE A 216 11.89 0.61 -18.72
N GLU A 217 12.03 0.46 -20.03
CA GLU A 217 11.28 -0.55 -20.81
C GLU A 217 11.71 -1.96 -20.47
N LYS A 218 13.01 -2.20 -20.32
CA LYS A 218 13.56 -3.50 -19.87
C LYS A 218 13.06 -3.85 -18.47
N GLU A 219 13.01 -2.87 -17.56
CA GLU A 219 12.50 -3.08 -16.20
C GLU A 219 10.99 -3.33 -16.21
N ALA A 220 10.23 -2.60 -17.03
CA ALA A 220 8.79 -2.84 -17.20
C ALA A 220 8.51 -4.20 -17.86
N GLU A 221 9.34 -4.65 -18.77
CA GLU A 221 9.25 -5.98 -19.39
C GLU A 221 9.59 -7.08 -18.38
N ARG A 222 10.67 -6.96 -17.62
CA ARG A 222 11.01 -7.91 -16.54
C ARG A 222 9.87 -8.04 -15.54
N SER A 223 9.24 -6.94 -15.17
CA SER A 223 8.15 -6.94 -14.22
C SER A 223 6.87 -7.54 -14.78
N ARG A 224 6.59 -7.34 -16.07
CA ARG A 224 5.48 -8.04 -16.76
C ARG A 224 5.69 -9.54 -16.79
N ASN A 225 6.95 -9.97 -16.94
CA ASN A 225 7.34 -11.37 -17.00
C ASN A 225 7.66 -11.98 -15.64
N PHE A 226 7.56 -11.20 -14.53
CA PHE A 226 7.75 -11.72 -13.18
C PHE A 226 6.60 -12.66 -12.84
N PRO A 227 6.86 -13.93 -12.49
CA PRO A 227 5.80 -14.85 -12.13
C PRO A 227 5.10 -14.35 -10.84
N LYS A 228 3.80 -14.10 -10.94
CA LYS A 228 2.98 -13.62 -9.84
C LYS A 228 1.94 -14.65 -9.46
N LEU A 229 1.54 -14.59 -8.20
CA LEU A 229 0.42 -15.39 -7.73
C LEU A 229 -0.87 -15.00 -8.44
N SER A 230 -1.64 -16.01 -8.81
CA SER A 230 -3.01 -15.83 -9.32
C SER A 230 -3.96 -15.38 -8.20
N PRO A 231 -5.13 -14.80 -8.54
CA PRO A 231 -6.16 -14.48 -7.55
C PRO A 231 -6.57 -15.67 -6.67
N ASP A 232 -6.65 -16.87 -7.24
CA ASP A 232 -7.00 -18.09 -6.49
C ASP A 232 -5.91 -18.48 -5.49
N GLN A 233 -4.64 -18.38 -5.89
CA GLN A 233 -3.52 -18.63 -4.98
C GLN A 233 -3.46 -17.61 -3.85
N ILE A 234 -3.74 -16.34 -4.14
CA ILE A 234 -3.85 -15.28 -3.12
C ILE A 234 -5.00 -15.59 -2.15
N ASN A 235 -6.15 -16.01 -2.69
CA ASN A 235 -7.29 -16.39 -1.86
C ASN A 235 -6.95 -17.56 -0.90
N ILE A 236 -6.21 -18.56 -1.36
CA ILE A 236 -5.73 -19.65 -0.51
C ILE A 236 -4.86 -19.12 0.63
N LEU A 237 -3.90 -18.22 0.36
CA LEU A 237 -3.07 -17.61 1.40
C LEU A 237 -3.94 -16.87 2.44
N ARG A 238 -4.96 -16.13 1.98
CA ARG A 238 -5.90 -15.43 2.87
C ARG A 238 -6.65 -16.41 3.77
N VAL A 239 -7.14 -17.53 3.23
CA VAL A 239 -7.85 -18.54 4.02
C VAL A 239 -6.97 -19.13 5.12
N TYR A 240 -5.70 -19.40 4.84
CA TYR A 240 -4.77 -19.92 5.86
C TYR A 240 -4.48 -18.95 7.00
N GLU A 241 -4.61 -17.64 6.76
CA GLU A 241 -4.28 -16.58 7.73
C GLU A 241 -5.52 -15.87 8.28
N LEU A 242 -6.71 -16.49 8.18
CA LEU A 242 -7.92 -15.92 8.77
C LEU A 242 -7.87 -15.94 10.29
N ASP A 243 -8.05 -14.78 10.89
CA ASP A 243 -8.38 -14.67 12.33
C ASP A 243 -9.89 -14.82 12.50
N LEU A 244 -10.34 -15.96 13.04
CA LEU A 244 -11.76 -16.23 13.26
C LEU A 244 -12.37 -15.39 14.39
N ALA A 245 -11.56 -14.79 15.24
CA ALA A 245 -12.01 -13.85 16.28
C ALA A 245 -12.34 -12.47 15.66
N ASN A 246 -11.58 -12.07 14.64
CA ASN A 246 -11.78 -10.81 13.91
C ASN A 246 -11.70 -11.06 12.39
N PRO A 247 -12.71 -11.75 11.83
CA PRO A 247 -12.67 -12.19 10.43
C PRO A 247 -12.89 -10.99 9.48
N PRO A 248 -12.15 -10.95 8.37
CA PRO A 248 -12.48 -10.05 7.28
C PRO A 248 -13.79 -10.47 6.61
N ARG A 249 -14.28 -9.67 5.68
CA ARG A 249 -15.46 -10.08 4.89
C ARG A 249 -15.14 -11.34 4.09
N LEU A 250 -15.97 -12.37 4.28
CA LEU A 250 -15.84 -13.65 3.59
C LEU A 250 -17.20 -14.20 3.16
N LEU A 251 -17.15 -15.02 2.12
CA LEU A 251 -18.30 -15.73 1.58
C LEU A 251 -17.99 -17.23 1.56
N VAL A 252 -18.92 -17.99 2.11
CA VAL A 252 -18.95 -19.46 2.08
C VAL A 252 -20.11 -19.88 1.16
N PRO A 253 -19.82 -20.40 -0.04
CA PRO A 253 -20.86 -20.84 -0.96
C PRO A 253 -21.53 -22.12 -0.44
N LYS A 254 -22.77 -22.36 -0.85
CA LYS A 254 -23.53 -23.57 -0.45
C LYS A 254 -22.86 -24.86 -0.94
N GLU A 255 -22.27 -24.81 -2.09
CA GLU A 255 -21.55 -25.91 -2.74
C GLU A 255 -20.38 -26.40 -1.86
N LEU A 256 -19.76 -25.53 -1.09
CA LEU A 256 -18.75 -25.90 -0.14
C LEU A 256 -19.35 -26.75 1.01
N ILE A 257 -20.53 -26.36 1.49
CA ILE A 257 -21.23 -27.11 2.57
C ILE A 257 -21.64 -28.47 2.05
N ASP A 258 -22.11 -28.55 0.80
CA ASP A 258 -22.45 -29.82 0.13
C ASP A 258 -21.22 -30.75 0.07
N GLU A 259 -20.05 -30.22 -0.34
CA GLU A 259 -18.82 -31.01 -0.40
C GLU A 259 -18.32 -31.43 0.99
N ILE A 260 -18.44 -30.60 2.00
CA ILE A 260 -18.11 -30.96 3.40
C ILE A 260 -18.98 -32.14 3.84
N ILE A 261 -20.32 -32.02 3.70
CA ILE A 261 -21.26 -33.08 4.12
C ILE A 261 -20.99 -34.38 3.36
N LYS A 262 -20.72 -34.29 2.06
CA LYS A 262 -20.49 -35.45 1.21
C LYS A 262 -19.18 -36.16 1.54
N ARG A 263 -18.07 -35.42 1.67
CA ARG A 263 -16.72 -36.01 1.84
C ARG A 263 -16.45 -36.47 3.26
N TYR A 264 -17.03 -35.78 4.25
CA TYR A 264 -16.79 -36.03 5.66
C TYR A 264 -18.03 -36.58 6.40
N ALA A 265 -18.96 -37.21 5.65
CA ALA A 265 -20.23 -37.73 6.19
C ALA A 265 -20.07 -38.71 7.37
N ALA A 266 -18.91 -39.39 7.46
CA ALA A 266 -18.60 -40.36 8.51
C ALA A 266 -17.83 -39.73 9.70
N ASP A 267 -17.47 -38.45 9.64
CA ASP A 267 -16.74 -37.76 10.72
C ASP A 267 -17.74 -37.27 11.77
N ASP A 268 -17.38 -37.45 13.07
CA ASP A 268 -18.21 -37.06 14.20
C ASP A 268 -18.55 -35.55 14.25
N LEU A 269 -17.79 -34.74 13.55
CA LEU A 269 -18.05 -33.29 13.40
C LEU A 269 -19.19 -32.96 12.45
N ILE A 270 -19.62 -33.94 11.63
CA ILE A 270 -20.70 -33.76 10.68
C ILE A 270 -21.99 -34.37 11.25
N PRO A 271 -23.08 -33.59 11.37
CA PRO A 271 -24.34 -34.10 11.85
C PRO A 271 -24.85 -35.28 11.00
N SER A 272 -25.27 -36.34 11.68
CA SER A 272 -25.85 -37.52 11.02
C SER A 272 -27.31 -37.31 10.59
N THR A 273 -28.03 -36.37 11.26
CA THR A 273 -29.45 -36.10 11.01
C THR A 273 -29.67 -35.08 9.89
N PRO A 274 -30.77 -35.19 9.11
CA PRO A 274 -31.10 -34.18 8.09
C PRO A 274 -31.21 -32.76 8.65
N GLU A 275 -31.82 -32.59 9.84
CA GLU A 275 -32.03 -31.30 10.49
C GLU A 275 -30.68 -30.69 10.92
N GLY A 276 -29.75 -31.52 11.44
CA GLY A 276 -28.40 -31.09 11.78
C GLY A 276 -27.59 -30.64 10.56
N ARG A 277 -27.73 -31.35 9.43
CA ARG A 277 -27.09 -30.94 8.15
C ARG A 277 -27.71 -29.66 7.60
N GLU A 278 -29.02 -29.47 7.71
CA GLU A 278 -29.68 -28.23 7.31
C GLU A 278 -29.19 -27.03 8.16
N ALA A 279 -28.88 -27.25 9.43
CA ALA A 279 -28.34 -26.22 10.31
C ALA A 279 -26.97 -25.68 9.83
N LEU A 280 -26.16 -26.52 9.15
CA LEU A 280 -24.88 -26.05 8.59
C LEU A 280 -25.09 -24.96 7.54
N TYR A 281 -26.12 -25.02 6.70
CA TYR A 281 -26.42 -23.98 5.70
C TYR A 281 -26.88 -22.66 6.33
N LYS A 282 -27.33 -22.70 7.58
CA LYS A 282 -27.75 -21.51 8.37
C LYS A 282 -26.63 -21.01 9.28
N SER A 283 -25.50 -21.72 9.33
CA SER A 283 -24.35 -21.36 10.15
C SER A 283 -23.63 -20.11 9.62
N ARG A 284 -23.00 -19.38 10.53
CA ARG A 284 -22.17 -18.25 10.14
C ARG A 284 -20.93 -18.72 9.35
N PRO A 285 -20.44 -17.94 8.39
CA PRO A 285 -19.27 -18.31 7.59
C PRO A 285 -18.06 -18.74 8.45
N THR A 286 -17.81 -18.07 9.57
CA THR A 286 -16.72 -18.39 10.49
C THR A 286 -16.86 -19.79 11.11
N GLN A 287 -18.08 -20.24 11.39
CA GLN A 287 -18.32 -21.57 11.94
C GLN A 287 -18.02 -22.67 10.92
N ILE A 288 -18.35 -22.41 9.65
CA ILE A 288 -18.02 -23.34 8.55
C ILE A 288 -16.52 -23.40 8.33
N ILE A 289 -15.80 -22.27 8.42
CA ILE A 289 -14.34 -22.26 8.30
C ILE A 289 -13.68 -22.96 9.50
N GLU A 290 -14.19 -22.74 10.71
CA GLU A 290 -13.73 -23.49 11.89
C GLU A 290 -13.92 -25.00 11.70
N LEU A 291 -15.06 -25.41 11.15
CA LEU A 291 -15.32 -26.81 10.81
C LEU A 291 -14.31 -27.35 9.79
N LEU A 292 -14.03 -26.59 8.71
CA LEU A 292 -13.00 -26.93 7.72
C LEU A 292 -11.61 -27.12 8.37
N TYR A 293 -11.24 -26.25 9.31
CA TYR A 293 -9.95 -26.33 10.01
C TYR A 293 -9.89 -27.57 10.90
N ARG A 294 -10.96 -27.88 11.63
CA ARG A 294 -11.07 -29.07 12.48
C ARG A 294 -11.03 -30.35 11.67
N LEU A 295 -11.73 -30.41 10.54
CA LEU A 295 -11.70 -31.52 9.58
C LEU A 295 -10.38 -31.64 8.83
N LYS A 296 -9.49 -30.62 8.92
CA LYS A 296 -8.27 -30.50 8.09
C LYS A 296 -8.53 -30.59 6.60
N ALA A 297 -9.70 -30.13 6.15
CA ALA A 297 -10.20 -30.20 4.78
C ALA A 297 -9.52 -29.15 3.87
N ARG A 298 -8.18 -29.22 3.75
CA ARG A 298 -7.34 -28.21 3.08
C ARG A 298 -7.63 -28.10 1.58
N ASP A 299 -8.05 -29.17 0.95
CA ASP A 299 -8.45 -29.24 -0.46
C ASP A 299 -9.70 -28.42 -0.75
N LEU A 300 -10.53 -28.12 0.26
CA LEU A 300 -11.72 -27.29 0.13
C LEU A 300 -11.47 -25.80 0.41
N TYR A 301 -10.26 -25.39 0.83
CA TYR A 301 -9.97 -24.00 1.13
C TYR A 301 -10.11 -23.07 -0.07
N SER A 302 -9.87 -23.57 -1.28
CA SER A 302 -10.07 -22.81 -2.53
C SER A 302 -11.51 -22.39 -2.79
N MET A 303 -12.51 -23.07 -2.18
CA MET A 303 -13.92 -22.73 -2.33
C MET A 303 -14.37 -21.61 -1.39
N VAL A 304 -13.61 -21.31 -0.33
CA VAL A 304 -13.87 -20.15 0.55
C VAL A 304 -13.42 -18.88 -0.19
N GLN A 305 -14.26 -17.85 -0.23
CA GLN A 305 -13.94 -16.57 -0.84
C GLN A 305 -13.68 -15.52 0.23
N VAL A 306 -12.43 -15.07 0.37
CA VAL A 306 -12.03 -14.00 1.29
C VAL A 306 -11.97 -12.69 0.50
N GLN A 307 -12.94 -11.81 0.76
CA GLN A 307 -13.14 -10.59 -0.03
C GLN A 307 -12.20 -9.44 0.38
N GLU A 308 -11.71 -9.46 1.62
CA GLU A 308 -10.82 -8.44 2.17
C GLU A 308 -9.53 -9.11 2.71
N ASP A 309 -8.44 -8.36 2.75
CA ASP A 309 -7.18 -8.89 3.26
C ASP A 309 -7.26 -9.13 4.78
N PRO A 310 -6.90 -10.31 5.32
CA PRO A 310 -6.67 -10.52 6.73
C PRO A 310 -5.69 -9.51 7.32
N GLU A 311 -5.84 -9.20 8.60
CA GLU A 311 -5.05 -8.15 9.27
C GLU A 311 -3.54 -8.38 9.14
N VAL A 312 -3.09 -9.61 9.19
CA VAL A 312 -1.68 -9.96 9.02
C VAL A 312 -1.12 -9.51 7.66
N PHE A 313 -1.92 -9.60 6.60
CA PHE A 313 -1.52 -9.13 5.26
C PHE A 313 -1.68 -7.62 5.10
N LEU A 314 -2.65 -7.00 5.75
CA LEU A 314 -2.75 -5.54 5.82
C LEU A 314 -1.51 -4.94 6.51
N ASN A 315 -1.09 -5.54 7.63
CA ASN A 315 0.10 -5.12 8.36
C ASN A 315 1.37 -5.36 7.53
N PHE A 316 1.50 -6.52 6.88
CA PHE A 316 2.61 -6.79 5.96
C PHE A 316 2.68 -5.75 4.83
N LYS A 317 1.56 -5.51 4.14
CA LYS A 317 1.48 -4.54 3.05
C LYS A 317 1.90 -3.15 3.48
N ARG A 318 1.33 -2.64 4.58
CA ARG A 318 1.53 -1.28 5.06
C ARG A 318 2.91 -1.08 5.70
N ASP A 319 3.26 -1.93 6.66
CA ASP A 319 4.38 -1.68 7.56
C ASP A 319 5.71 -2.26 7.06
N ILE A 320 5.65 -3.36 6.30
CA ILE A 320 6.83 -4.05 5.81
C ILE A 320 7.01 -3.80 4.31
N HIS A 321 6.08 -4.25 3.48
CA HIS A 321 6.22 -4.23 2.04
C HIS A 321 6.38 -2.80 1.48
N GLN A 322 5.39 -1.93 1.73
CA GLN A 322 5.43 -0.52 1.32
C GLN A 322 6.24 0.33 2.30
N GLY A 323 6.29 -0.05 3.59
CA GLY A 323 6.97 0.69 4.63
C GLY A 323 8.49 0.79 4.42
N TRP A 324 9.14 -0.29 3.96
CA TRP A 324 10.58 -0.29 3.74
C TRP A 324 11.08 -1.31 2.71
N LEU A 325 10.46 -2.48 2.54
CA LEU A 325 10.96 -3.56 1.70
C LEU A 325 11.15 -3.12 0.24
N ILE A 326 10.13 -2.51 -0.36
CA ILE A 326 10.15 -2.07 -1.77
C ILE A 326 11.24 -1.03 -2.01
N ASN A 327 11.34 -0.04 -1.13
CA ASN A 327 12.22 1.11 -1.33
C ASN A 327 13.66 0.89 -0.88
N SER A 328 13.92 -0.19 -0.12
CA SER A 328 15.26 -0.49 0.42
C SER A 328 15.83 -1.79 -0.16
N CYS A 329 15.04 -2.87 -0.19
CA CYS A 329 15.51 -4.19 -0.58
C CYS A 329 15.18 -4.52 -2.05
N ALA A 330 13.93 -4.24 -2.50
CA ALA A 330 13.48 -4.57 -3.84
C ALA A 330 13.84 -3.49 -4.88
N THR A 331 14.90 -2.71 -4.67
CA THR A 331 15.34 -1.74 -5.68
C THR A 331 15.98 -2.44 -6.87
N SER A 332 16.04 -1.77 -8.04
CA SER A 332 16.66 -2.33 -9.26
C SER A 332 18.17 -2.67 -9.10
N ARG A 333 18.84 -2.02 -8.15
CA ARG A 333 20.25 -2.29 -7.81
C ARG A 333 20.44 -3.41 -6.79
N CYS A 334 19.33 -3.90 -6.21
CA CYS A 334 19.33 -4.92 -5.17
C CYS A 334 18.42 -6.08 -5.59
N HIS A 335 17.53 -6.54 -4.70
CA HIS A 335 16.70 -7.73 -4.92
C HIS A 335 15.57 -7.56 -5.95
N GLY A 336 15.32 -6.35 -6.48
CA GLY A 336 14.34 -6.11 -7.55
C GLY A 336 14.95 -6.01 -8.95
N GLY A 337 16.26 -6.20 -9.11
CA GLY A 337 16.95 -5.99 -10.36
C GLY A 337 17.69 -7.23 -10.91
N GLU A 338 18.50 -7.00 -11.93
CA GLU A 338 19.25 -8.03 -12.64
C GLU A 338 20.29 -8.74 -11.76
N HIS A 339 20.79 -8.03 -10.73
CA HIS A 339 21.80 -8.53 -9.81
C HIS A 339 21.23 -9.03 -8.49
N ALA A 340 19.94 -9.39 -8.48
CA ALA A 340 19.20 -9.75 -7.28
C ALA A 340 19.74 -10.97 -6.51
N GLY A 341 20.60 -11.78 -7.09
CA GLY A 341 21.01 -13.04 -6.50
C GLY A 341 19.82 -14.00 -6.35
N ARG A 342 19.88 -14.92 -5.37
CA ARG A 342 18.82 -15.94 -5.16
C ARG A 342 17.50 -15.35 -4.65
N LEU A 343 17.53 -14.24 -3.93
CA LEU A 343 16.33 -13.54 -3.48
C LEU A 343 15.94 -12.51 -4.53
N MET A 344 14.89 -12.78 -5.28
CA MET A 344 14.31 -11.82 -6.23
C MET A 344 12.92 -11.38 -5.76
N LEU A 345 12.68 -10.07 -5.80
CA LEU A 345 11.42 -9.45 -5.37
C LEU A 345 10.84 -8.62 -6.52
N ASP A 346 9.53 -8.69 -6.68
CA ASP A 346 8.84 -7.81 -7.63
C ASP A 346 8.65 -6.42 -7.02
N ARG A 347 8.98 -5.37 -7.77
CA ARG A 347 8.83 -3.98 -7.34
C ARG A 347 7.77 -3.20 -8.14
N TYR A 348 7.21 -3.82 -9.16
CA TYR A 348 6.25 -3.15 -10.03
C TYR A 348 4.87 -3.15 -9.42
N ARG A 349 4.20 -1.99 -9.44
CA ARG A 349 2.87 -1.81 -8.84
C ARG A 349 2.78 -2.40 -7.42
N PRO A 350 3.57 -1.88 -6.48
CA PRO A 350 3.73 -2.48 -5.16
C PRO A 350 2.45 -2.50 -4.31
N ALA A 351 1.43 -1.74 -4.71
CA ALA A 351 0.14 -1.74 -4.04
C ALA A 351 -0.80 -2.87 -4.50
N GLU A 352 -0.51 -3.49 -5.65
CA GLU A 352 -1.33 -4.58 -6.20
C GLU A 352 -1.22 -5.85 -5.36
N PRO A 353 -2.35 -6.56 -5.14
CA PRO A 353 -2.34 -7.84 -4.41
C PRO A 353 -1.35 -8.83 -5.01
N SER A 354 -1.31 -8.98 -6.34
CA SER A 354 -0.40 -9.88 -7.02
C SER A 354 1.08 -9.63 -6.66
N THR A 355 1.48 -8.38 -6.47
CA THR A 355 2.86 -8.03 -6.13
C THR A 355 3.18 -8.30 -4.65
N PHE A 356 2.38 -7.78 -3.72
CA PHE A 356 2.77 -7.93 -2.31
C PHE A 356 2.56 -9.35 -1.77
N TYR A 357 1.54 -10.09 -2.23
CA TYR A 357 1.37 -11.50 -1.86
C TYR A 357 2.47 -12.39 -2.44
N THR A 358 2.89 -12.13 -3.67
CA THR A 358 4.04 -12.84 -4.27
C THR A 358 5.31 -12.60 -3.47
N ASN A 359 5.61 -11.33 -3.15
CA ASN A 359 6.77 -11.00 -2.32
C ASN A 359 6.69 -11.62 -0.92
N PHE A 360 5.49 -11.62 -0.31
CA PHE A 360 5.28 -12.31 0.96
C PHE A 360 5.65 -13.79 0.86
N LEU A 361 5.13 -14.52 -0.13
CA LEU A 361 5.38 -15.95 -0.29
C LEU A 361 6.85 -16.25 -0.59
N ILE A 362 7.52 -15.37 -1.37
CA ILE A 362 8.96 -15.47 -1.61
C ILE A 362 9.73 -15.34 -0.30
N LEU A 363 9.45 -14.33 0.52
CA LEU A 363 10.13 -14.14 1.82
C LEU A 363 9.87 -15.30 2.78
N GLU A 364 8.64 -15.82 2.81
CA GLU A 364 8.22 -16.93 3.65
C GLU A 364 8.98 -18.23 3.31
N ARG A 365 9.11 -18.52 2.02
CA ARG A 365 9.75 -19.74 1.52
C ARG A 365 11.27 -19.64 1.37
N PHE A 366 11.81 -18.42 1.38
CA PHE A 366 13.23 -18.24 1.14
C PHE A 366 14.08 -18.91 2.22
N ARG A 367 15.09 -19.66 1.77
CA ARG A 367 16.09 -20.27 2.63
C ARG A 367 17.47 -19.73 2.27
N LEU A 368 18.23 -19.38 3.27
CA LEU A 368 19.63 -18.97 3.14
C LEU A 368 20.50 -20.15 2.70
N ALA A 369 21.76 -19.90 2.35
CA ALA A 369 22.68 -20.93 1.93
C ALA A 369 22.95 -22.01 2.99
N ASP A 370 22.79 -21.64 4.28
CA ASP A 370 22.90 -22.54 5.43
C ASP A 370 21.58 -23.29 5.75
N GLY A 371 20.56 -23.14 4.88
CA GLY A 371 19.23 -23.75 5.06
C GLY A 371 18.32 -23.02 6.03
N SER A 372 18.81 -21.99 6.76
CA SER A 372 18.00 -21.25 7.73
C SER A 372 16.91 -20.41 7.01
N PRO A 373 15.70 -20.31 7.60
CA PRO A 373 14.63 -19.49 7.02
C PRO A 373 14.96 -18.01 7.13
N LEU A 374 14.44 -17.22 6.17
CA LEU A 374 14.59 -15.75 6.20
C LEU A 374 13.82 -15.12 7.37
N ILE A 375 12.68 -15.72 7.74
CA ILE A 375 11.85 -15.28 8.86
C ILE A 375 11.91 -16.34 9.97
N ASN A 376 12.33 -15.92 11.16
CA ASN A 376 12.32 -16.77 12.36
C ASN A 376 11.10 -16.41 13.22
N TYR A 377 10.10 -17.27 13.20
CA TYR A 377 8.85 -17.03 13.92
C TYR A 377 8.95 -17.29 15.43
N THR A 378 9.93 -18.07 15.86
CA THR A 378 10.17 -18.37 17.28
C THR A 378 10.88 -17.21 17.96
N GLU A 379 11.92 -16.69 17.32
CA GLU A 379 12.74 -15.57 17.79
C GLU A 379 12.80 -14.49 16.71
N PRO A 380 11.74 -13.65 16.59
CA PRO A 380 11.63 -12.66 15.51
C PRO A 380 12.82 -11.71 15.39
N GLU A 381 13.46 -11.36 16.51
CA GLU A 381 14.65 -10.51 16.57
C GLU A 381 15.86 -11.14 15.87
N LYS A 382 15.92 -12.47 15.80
CA LYS A 382 16.97 -13.24 15.11
C LYS A 382 16.63 -13.52 13.64
N SER A 383 15.46 -13.10 13.16
CA SER A 383 15.09 -13.25 11.73
C SER A 383 16.16 -12.65 10.84
N PRO A 384 16.74 -13.40 9.89
CA PRO A 384 17.66 -12.82 8.90
C PRO A 384 17.06 -11.63 8.15
N LEU A 385 15.76 -11.63 7.86
CA LEU A 385 15.05 -10.49 7.28
C LEU A 385 15.26 -9.20 8.08
N VAL A 386 15.11 -9.27 9.39
CA VAL A 386 15.29 -8.13 10.31
C VAL A 386 16.77 -7.76 10.42
N GLN A 387 17.61 -8.76 10.63
CA GLN A 387 19.05 -8.58 10.82
C GLN A 387 19.74 -7.95 9.60
N PHE A 388 19.37 -8.39 8.39
CA PHE A 388 19.89 -7.83 7.15
C PHE A 388 19.38 -6.41 6.85
N ALA A 389 18.26 -6.01 7.43
CA ALA A 389 17.73 -4.65 7.30
C ALA A 389 18.38 -3.64 8.26
N MET A 390 19.07 -4.11 9.31
CA MET A 390 19.71 -3.28 10.34
C MET A 390 21.15 -2.87 9.97
N PRO A 391 21.69 -1.78 10.55
CA PRO A 391 23.11 -1.43 10.43
C PRO A 391 24.01 -2.60 10.83
N ARG A 392 25.07 -2.83 10.04
CA ARG A 392 25.98 -3.98 10.25
C ARG A 392 26.67 -4.01 11.62
N ASN A 393 26.83 -2.86 12.26
CA ASN A 393 27.39 -2.76 13.63
C ASN A 393 26.38 -3.17 14.72
N LEU A 394 25.06 -3.16 14.41
CA LEU A 394 24.00 -3.56 15.33
C LEU A 394 23.47 -4.96 15.05
N ALA A 395 23.68 -5.47 13.84
CA ALA A 395 23.19 -6.77 13.40
C ALA A 395 24.16 -7.89 13.80
N VAL A 396 23.61 -8.98 14.35
CA VAL A 396 24.35 -10.23 14.57
C VAL A 396 24.67 -10.89 13.23
N ARG A 397 23.66 -11.00 12.37
CA ARG A 397 23.81 -11.50 11.00
C ARG A 397 23.86 -10.30 10.05
N LYS A 398 25.05 -9.99 9.54
CA LYS A 398 25.31 -8.80 8.72
C LYS A 398 24.92 -9.05 7.26
N HIS A 399 24.25 -8.06 6.66
CA HIS A 399 24.04 -8.08 5.20
C HIS A 399 25.38 -8.06 4.47
N PRO A 400 25.60 -8.88 3.43
CA PRO A 400 26.79 -8.84 2.60
C PRO A 400 27.06 -7.43 2.03
N GLN A 401 28.32 -7.18 1.67
CA GLN A 401 28.67 -5.94 0.96
C GLN A 401 28.12 -6.00 -0.47
N VAL A 402 27.52 -4.89 -0.91
CA VAL A 402 27.06 -4.70 -2.29
C VAL A 402 27.91 -3.62 -2.92
N ARG A 403 28.96 -4.01 -3.63
CA ARG A 403 29.92 -3.09 -4.22
C ARG A 403 29.50 -2.68 -5.62
N ASP A 404 29.61 -1.40 -5.94
CA ASP A 404 29.47 -0.89 -7.30
C ASP A 404 30.77 -1.11 -8.12
N ALA A 405 30.78 -0.64 -9.36
CA ALA A 405 31.93 -0.74 -10.26
C ALA A 405 33.19 -0.02 -9.68
N ASN A 406 33.01 0.95 -8.78
CA ASN A 406 34.07 1.69 -8.12
C ASN A 406 34.51 1.05 -6.78
N GLY A 407 33.96 -0.11 -6.43
CA GLY A 407 34.23 -0.80 -5.17
C GLY A 407 33.53 -0.22 -3.95
N LEU A 408 32.68 0.82 -4.11
CA LEU A 408 31.95 1.44 -3.03
C LEU A 408 30.74 0.63 -2.61
N ASP A 409 30.54 0.48 -1.30
CA ASP A 409 29.38 -0.25 -0.76
C ASP A 409 28.09 0.58 -0.94
N GLN A 410 27.18 0.07 -1.78
CA GLN A 410 25.90 0.67 -2.10
C GLN A 410 24.80 0.32 -1.11
N TRP A 411 25.03 -0.68 -0.25
CA TRP A 411 24.04 -1.10 0.72
C TRP A 411 23.80 -0.03 1.79
N ARG A 412 22.54 0.16 2.13
CA ARG A 412 22.08 1.04 3.21
C ARG A 412 21.06 0.32 4.07
N PRO A 413 21.10 0.49 5.42
CA PRO A 413 20.13 -0.13 6.30
C PRO A 413 18.74 0.46 6.08
N ALA A 414 17.72 -0.40 6.02
CA ALA A 414 16.32 0.01 5.97
C ALA A 414 15.78 0.40 7.36
N ILE A 415 16.32 -0.24 8.41
CA ILE A 415 15.99 -0.05 9.82
C ILE A 415 17.22 0.57 10.51
N ARG A 416 17.06 1.67 11.25
CA ARG A 416 18.18 2.43 11.81
C ARG A 416 18.65 1.92 13.17
N SER A 417 17.71 1.48 14.00
CA SER A 417 17.97 0.99 15.37
C SER A 417 16.84 0.05 15.81
N LYS A 418 16.97 -0.50 17.03
CA LYS A 418 15.88 -1.32 17.64
C LYS A 418 14.66 -0.48 18.06
N ASP A 419 14.84 0.83 18.22
CA ASP A 419 13.75 1.77 18.55
C ASP A 419 13.07 2.32 17.29
N ASP A 420 13.59 1.99 16.11
CA ASP A 420 12.96 2.35 14.84
C ASP A 420 11.58 1.71 14.72
N ARG A 421 10.57 2.50 14.38
CA ARG A 421 9.20 2.02 14.20
C ARG A 421 9.11 0.85 13.21
N ARG A 422 9.96 0.83 12.19
CA ARG A 422 10.03 -0.26 11.21
C ARG A 422 10.47 -1.56 11.86
N TYR A 423 11.44 -1.51 12.78
CA TYR A 423 11.88 -2.66 13.56
C TYR A 423 10.73 -3.21 14.40
N ILE A 424 10.10 -2.34 15.20
CA ILE A 424 9.01 -2.71 16.11
C ILE A 424 7.83 -3.32 15.32
N ASN A 425 7.39 -2.65 14.25
CA ASN A 425 6.29 -3.12 13.42
C ASN A 425 6.61 -4.46 12.75
N THR A 426 7.85 -4.65 12.29
CA THR A 426 8.25 -5.93 11.67
C THR A 426 8.23 -7.06 12.68
N LEU A 427 8.70 -6.85 13.90
CA LEU A 427 8.63 -7.86 14.96
C LEU A 427 7.18 -8.17 15.35
N ASN A 428 6.33 -7.15 15.49
CA ASN A 428 4.92 -7.33 15.83
C ASN A 428 4.20 -8.12 14.74
N TRP A 429 4.46 -7.82 13.47
CA TRP A 429 3.92 -8.57 12.35
C TRP A 429 4.37 -10.04 12.37
N ILE A 430 5.67 -10.34 12.59
CA ILE A 430 6.14 -11.72 12.68
C ILE A 430 5.48 -12.46 13.86
N ARG A 431 5.28 -11.77 14.98
CA ARG A 431 4.63 -12.35 16.17
C ARG A 431 3.14 -12.63 15.99
N SER A 432 2.46 -11.85 15.17
CA SER A 432 1.02 -12.02 14.90
C SER A 432 0.70 -13.20 13.99
N MET A 433 1.69 -13.78 13.33
CA MET A 433 1.47 -14.91 12.42
C MET A 433 1.32 -16.23 13.18
N TYR A 434 0.47 -17.12 12.67
CA TYR A 434 0.22 -18.44 13.29
C TYR A 434 1.48 -19.28 13.45
N LYS A 435 1.50 -20.08 14.50
CA LYS A 435 2.57 -21.05 14.82
C LYS A 435 1.97 -22.40 15.17
N PRO A 436 2.43 -23.52 14.61
CA PRO A 436 3.43 -23.61 13.54
C PRO A 436 2.94 -22.97 12.24
N ARG A 437 3.87 -22.55 11.40
CA ARG A 437 3.53 -21.96 10.09
C ARG A 437 2.84 -22.99 9.21
N PRO A 438 1.76 -22.58 8.51
CA PRO A 438 1.10 -23.47 7.57
C PRO A 438 1.98 -23.72 6.36
N ASP A 439 1.92 -24.92 5.83
CA ASP A 439 2.36 -25.18 4.47
C ASP A 439 1.20 -24.77 3.54
N TYR A 440 1.35 -23.62 2.91
CA TYR A 440 0.36 -23.14 1.95
C TYR A 440 0.30 -24.08 0.73
N ALA A 441 -0.88 -24.60 0.44
CA ALA A 441 -1.12 -25.44 -0.74
C ALA A 441 -1.12 -24.61 -2.04
N VAL A 442 -0.02 -23.88 -2.26
CA VAL A 442 0.19 -23.00 -3.42
C VAL A 442 1.44 -23.44 -4.14
N ASN A 443 1.28 -23.90 -5.39
CA ASN A 443 2.42 -24.16 -6.24
C ASN A 443 2.93 -22.84 -6.83
N TYR A 444 4.15 -22.46 -6.46
CA TYR A 444 4.81 -21.24 -6.91
C TYR A 444 6.32 -21.41 -6.91
N ASP A 445 6.92 -21.20 -8.06
CA ASP A 445 8.37 -21.20 -8.25
C ASP A 445 8.86 -19.75 -8.40
N PRO A 446 9.67 -19.24 -7.45
CA PRO A 446 10.23 -17.91 -7.55
C PRO A 446 11.23 -17.85 -8.74
N PRO A 447 11.34 -16.68 -9.41
CA PRO A 447 12.26 -16.52 -10.51
C PRO A 447 13.69 -16.76 -10.05
N GLN A 448 14.46 -17.45 -10.90
CA GLN A 448 15.88 -17.66 -10.65
C GLN A 448 16.69 -16.61 -11.44
N PRO A 449 17.74 -16.02 -10.84
CA PRO A 449 18.62 -15.10 -11.53
C PRO A 449 19.32 -15.79 -12.70
N LYS A 450 19.48 -15.08 -13.82
CA LYS A 450 20.26 -15.57 -14.94
C LYS A 450 21.71 -15.79 -14.49
N GLY A 451 22.23 -17.01 -14.68
CA GLY A 451 23.65 -17.35 -14.40
C GLY A 451 23.92 -18.00 -13.04
N LEU A 452 22.92 -18.20 -12.17
CA LEU A 452 23.09 -19.09 -11.02
C LEU A 452 22.94 -20.53 -11.50
N VAL A 453 24.04 -21.29 -11.36
CA VAL A 453 23.99 -22.75 -11.52
C VAL A 453 23.14 -23.30 -10.37
N PRO A 454 22.13 -24.15 -10.61
CA PRO A 454 21.37 -24.78 -9.54
C PRO A 454 22.33 -25.45 -8.54
N ALA A 455 22.01 -25.38 -7.26
CA ALA A 455 22.85 -25.95 -6.20
C ALA A 455 23.10 -27.45 -6.37
N ASP A 456 22.23 -28.14 -7.14
CA ASP A 456 22.26 -29.56 -7.42
C ASP A 456 22.89 -29.88 -8.81
N ALA A 457 23.38 -28.91 -9.57
CA ALA A 457 24.07 -29.19 -10.79
C ALA A 457 25.42 -29.88 -10.48
N PRO A 458 25.71 -31.03 -11.09
CA PRO A 458 27.01 -31.70 -10.92
C PRO A 458 28.11 -30.71 -11.29
N ARG A 459 29.05 -30.48 -10.37
CA ARG A 459 30.23 -29.65 -10.66
C ARG A 459 30.99 -30.31 -11.84
N PRO A 460 31.31 -29.52 -12.88
CA PRO A 460 32.21 -30.06 -13.91
C PRO A 460 33.52 -30.49 -13.23
N GLU A 461 33.86 -31.74 -13.37
CA GLU A 461 35.15 -32.26 -12.92
C GLU A 461 36.25 -31.46 -13.64
N ARG A 462 37.21 -30.96 -12.87
CA ARG A 462 38.41 -30.27 -13.38
C ARG A 462 39.45 -31.29 -13.74
#